data_751ed1783c3ffe35d6dc8b720772f5c4
#
_entry.id   751ed1783c3ffe35d6dc8b720772f5c4
#
_cell.length_a   1.000
_cell.length_b   1.000
_cell.length_c   1.000
_cell.angle_alpha   90.00
_cell.angle_beta   90.00
_cell.angle_gamma   90.00
#
_symmetry.space_group_name_H-M   'P 1'
#
loop_
_entity.id
_entity.type
_entity.pdbx_description
1 polymer ?
#
loop_
_entity_poly.entity_id
_entity_poly.type
_entity_poly.pdbx_seq_one_letter_code
_entity_poly.pdbx_strand_id
1 'polypeptide(L)'
;MTLRLILTVAMLGLAHLGASAQNPYLPLWEHVPDGEPRVFEDPDRPGRLRVYVVGSHDTHYDSYCGNDVRMWSAPVEDLSQWRDEGPLFRHFAYGEWDTMYAPDLVAVVNRQTGKKEYWLYPHSRGWRRVGTVCRGPRPDGPFTPVNLTPDGTQCVEGSLIDFDPSVFVEPVDDKKDKDYATGYRAYVYYGFKHSTAYELDPRNMYAVRPGTEVHDYFLPASHSYGVLCDPPGRDYPALMAGQKPGDFNFFEASSIRQVGNKYVMVFSGYSGPEYGLGSTNSALRYAYGDSPLGPWRSGGVLVDSRGVVLSEDGSTLVASNAAHNTHGSLQEINGQWYVFYHRPPRGFG
;
A
#
# COMPACT_ATOMS: atom_id res chain seq x y z
N MET A 1 -65.09 23.81 20.72
CA MET A 1 -64.11 22.99 21.46
C MET A 1 -63.23 22.26 20.44
N THR A 2 -62.06 22.83 20.12
CA THR A 2 -61.13 22.34 19.09
C THR A 2 -59.98 21.63 19.80
N LEU A 3 -59.88 20.30 19.58
CA LEU A 3 -58.86 19.44 20.14
C LEU A 3 -57.61 19.63 19.31
N ARG A 4 -56.54 20.21 19.88
CA ARG A 4 -55.20 20.30 19.25
C ARG A 4 -54.46 18.98 19.49
N LEU A 5 -54.25 18.27 18.42
CA LEU A 5 -53.37 17.08 18.38
C LEU A 5 -51.93 17.55 18.33
N ILE A 6 -51.19 17.35 19.41
CA ILE A 6 -49.75 17.60 19.45
C ILE A 6 -49.04 16.34 18.94
N LEU A 7 -48.50 16.42 17.72
CA LEU A 7 -47.68 15.37 17.13
C LEU A 7 -46.23 15.56 17.64
N THR A 8 -45.83 14.77 18.61
CA THR A 8 -44.44 14.72 19.06
C THR A 8 -43.65 13.85 18.07
N VAL A 9 -42.91 14.49 17.18
CA VAL A 9 -41.95 13.81 16.32
C VAL A 9 -40.72 13.49 17.17
N ALA A 10 -40.58 12.25 17.58
CA ALA A 10 -39.34 11.75 18.16
C ALA A 10 -38.32 11.63 17.03
N MET A 11 -37.39 12.59 16.93
CA MET A 11 -36.18 12.43 16.16
C MET A 11 -35.33 11.37 16.86
N LEU A 12 -35.37 10.13 16.36
CA LEU A 12 -34.34 9.15 16.61
C LEU A 12 -33.08 9.65 15.89
N GLY A 13 -32.22 10.35 16.61
CA GLY A 13 -30.87 10.62 16.20
C GLY A 13 -30.15 9.27 16.13
N LEU A 14 -29.98 8.72 14.91
CA LEU A 14 -28.98 7.71 14.64
C LEU A 14 -27.62 8.38 14.93
N ALA A 15 -27.13 8.19 16.15
CA ALA A 15 -25.75 8.42 16.44
C ALA A 15 -24.95 7.45 15.53
N HIS A 16 -24.46 7.97 14.43
CA HIS A 16 -23.35 7.32 13.72
C HIS A 16 -22.21 7.32 14.73
N LEU A 17 -21.99 6.17 15.38
CA LEU A 17 -20.74 5.87 16.03
C LEU A 17 -19.70 5.78 14.91
N GLY A 18 -19.27 6.93 14.41
CA GLY A 18 -18.17 7.01 13.49
C GLY A 18 -16.96 6.38 14.18
N ALA A 19 -16.34 5.37 13.57
CA ALA A 19 -15.09 4.83 14.03
C ALA A 19 -14.09 6.00 14.12
N SER A 20 -13.73 6.42 15.33
CA SER A 20 -12.78 7.49 15.56
C SER A 20 -11.39 6.91 15.33
N ALA A 21 -10.79 7.19 14.16
CA ALA A 21 -9.40 6.88 13.93
C ALA A 21 -8.53 7.81 14.77
N GLN A 22 -7.65 7.24 15.58
CA GLN A 22 -6.64 8.00 16.32
C GLN A 22 -5.47 8.34 15.38
N ASN A 23 -4.78 9.44 15.68
CA ASN A 23 -3.54 9.80 14.99
C ASN A 23 -2.49 10.23 16.04
N PRO A 24 -1.41 9.48 16.27
CA PRO A 24 -1.07 8.19 15.63
C PRO A 24 -2.00 7.05 16.05
N TYR A 25 -2.20 6.07 15.17
CA TYR A 25 -3.10 4.93 15.44
C TYR A 25 -2.41 3.77 16.17
N LEU A 26 -1.10 3.62 16.03
CA LEU A 26 -0.30 2.67 16.80
C LEU A 26 0.26 3.32 18.08
N PRO A 27 0.64 2.53 19.10
CA PRO A 27 1.32 3.03 20.28
C PRO A 27 2.60 3.80 19.92
N LEU A 28 2.90 4.88 20.66
CA LEU A 28 4.04 5.76 20.38
C LEU A 28 5.43 5.10 20.47
N TRP A 29 5.51 3.94 21.07
CA TRP A 29 6.74 3.15 21.16
C TRP A 29 6.91 2.14 20.02
N GLU A 30 5.87 1.97 19.18
CA GLU A 30 5.89 1.05 18.07
C GLU A 30 6.16 1.79 16.76
N HIS A 31 7.07 1.24 15.95
CA HIS A 31 7.49 1.82 14.70
C HIS A 31 7.31 0.81 13.56
N VAL A 32 6.12 0.83 12.96
CA VAL A 32 5.77 0.04 11.79
C VAL A 32 5.53 0.98 10.60
N PRO A 33 6.62 1.46 9.96
CA PRO A 33 6.50 2.25 8.74
C PRO A 33 6.02 1.39 7.58
N ASP A 34 5.78 2.03 6.43
CA ASP A 34 5.39 1.39 5.17
C ASP A 34 4.09 0.58 5.27
N GLY A 35 3.21 1.02 6.17
CA GLY A 35 2.02 0.27 6.53
C GLY A 35 1.03 0.11 5.39
N GLU A 36 0.81 -1.14 4.95
CA GLU A 36 -0.19 -1.51 3.95
C GLU A 36 -1.45 -2.05 4.64
N PRO A 37 -2.56 -1.30 4.65
CA PRO A 37 -3.80 -1.71 5.29
C PRO A 37 -4.63 -2.65 4.41
N ARG A 38 -5.20 -3.68 5.02
CA ARG A 38 -6.12 -4.62 4.38
C ARG A 38 -7.25 -5.01 5.34
N VAL A 39 -8.45 -5.22 4.82
CA VAL A 39 -9.57 -5.74 5.61
C VAL A 39 -9.78 -7.20 5.29
N PHE A 40 -9.67 -8.05 6.32
CA PHE A 40 -9.92 -9.49 6.21
C PHE A 40 -10.86 -9.94 7.34
N GLU A 41 -11.42 -11.12 7.17
CA GLU A 41 -12.13 -11.81 8.24
C GLU A 41 -11.16 -12.20 9.36
N ASP A 42 -11.59 -12.00 10.60
CA ASP A 42 -10.85 -12.45 11.79
C ASP A 42 -10.81 -13.98 11.79
N PRO A 43 -9.62 -14.60 11.66
CA PRO A 43 -9.52 -16.06 11.55
C PRO A 43 -9.94 -16.81 12.80
N ASP A 44 -10.03 -16.14 13.95
CA ASP A 44 -10.43 -16.71 15.23
C ASP A 44 -11.90 -16.38 15.57
N ARG A 45 -12.54 -15.50 14.78
CA ARG A 45 -13.93 -15.06 14.98
C ARG A 45 -14.66 -14.96 13.64
N PRO A 46 -15.10 -16.10 13.06
CA PRO A 46 -15.80 -16.12 11.78
C PRO A 46 -16.97 -15.11 11.72
N GLY A 47 -17.07 -14.39 10.59
CA GLY A 47 -18.07 -13.35 10.38
C GLY A 47 -17.71 -11.98 10.96
N ARG A 48 -16.57 -11.84 11.65
CA ARG A 48 -16.04 -10.54 12.08
C ARG A 48 -14.93 -10.09 11.15
N LEU A 49 -14.86 -8.80 10.89
CA LEU A 49 -13.82 -8.20 10.06
C LEU A 49 -12.82 -7.45 10.94
N ARG A 50 -11.57 -7.46 10.51
CA ARG A 50 -10.50 -6.64 11.09
C ARG A 50 -9.76 -5.92 9.98
N VAL A 51 -9.29 -4.72 10.28
CA VAL A 51 -8.26 -4.09 9.48
C VAL A 51 -6.90 -4.57 9.99
N TYR A 52 -6.08 -5.05 9.08
CA TYR A 52 -4.70 -5.48 9.32
C TYR A 52 -3.79 -4.47 8.66
N VAL A 53 -2.76 -4.02 9.36
CA VAL A 53 -1.69 -3.20 8.80
C VAL A 53 -0.41 -4.01 8.87
N VAL A 54 0.15 -4.31 7.73
CA VAL A 54 1.43 -4.99 7.59
C VAL A 54 2.47 -3.97 7.14
N GLY A 55 3.65 -3.96 7.77
CA GLY A 55 4.69 -2.99 7.46
C GLY A 55 6.08 -3.49 7.79
N SER A 56 7.07 -2.69 7.48
CA SER A 56 8.43 -2.83 8.01
C SER A 56 8.40 -2.72 9.53
N HIS A 57 9.49 -3.07 10.18
CA HIS A 57 9.60 -2.95 11.63
C HIS A 57 10.91 -2.26 12.00
N ASP A 58 10.87 -0.98 12.32
CA ASP A 58 12.04 -0.21 12.75
C ASP A 58 12.38 -0.57 14.19
N THR A 59 13.42 -1.37 14.35
CA THR A 59 13.88 -1.84 15.67
C THR A 59 15.02 -1.01 16.28
N HIS A 60 15.56 -0.07 15.50
CA HIS A 60 16.67 0.79 15.87
C HIS A 60 16.39 2.24 15.51
N TYR A 61 16.84 3.18 16.33
CA TYR A 61 16.66 4.62 16.09
C TYR A 61 17.56 5.22 15.00
N ASP A 62 18.61 4.50 14.61
CA ASP A 62 19.67 4.96 13.71
C ASP A 62 19.68 4.23 12.35
N SER A 63 18.74 3.32 12.13
CA SER A 63 18.66 2.58 10.88
C SER A 63 17.21 2.27 10.51
N TYR A 64 16.93 2.30 9.22
CA TYR A 64 15.66 1.86 8.68
C TYR A 64 15.52 0.36 8.77
N CYS A 65 14.33 -0.10 9.13
CA CYS A 65 13.86 -1.46 9.10
C CYS A 65 14.67 -2.45 9.96
N GLY A 66 13.97 -3.43 10.47
CA GLY A 66 14.54 -4.56 11.18
C GLY A 66 14.52 -5.82 10.33
N ASN A 67 14.57 -6.95 11.01
CA ASN A 67 14.67 -8.26 10.37
C ASN A 67 13.32 -8.99 10.28
N ASP A 68 12.22 -8.29 10.48
CA ASP A 68 10.89 -8.86 10.36
C ASP A 68 9.88 -7.92 9.71
N VAL A 69 8.92 -8.52 9.05
CA VAL A 69 7.67 -7.88 8.67
C VAL A 69 6.74 -7.94 9.88
N ARG A 70 6.20 -6.80 10.29
CA ARG A 70 5.32 -6.68 11.47
C ARG A 70 3.88 -6.47 11.06
N MET A 71 2.97 -6.98 11.88
CA MET A 71 1.54 -6.80 11.67
C MET A 71 0.83 -6.32 12.93
N TRP A 72 -0.07 -5.36 12.74
CA TRP A 72 -1.03 -4.92 13.73
C TRP A 72 -2.44 -5.02 13.17
N SER A 73 -3.44 -5.23 14.03
CA SER A 73 -4.83 -5.27 13.58
C SER A 73 -5.79 -4.64 14.58
N ALA A 74 -6.92 -4.14 14.06
CA ALA A 74 -8.03 -3.64 14.88
C ALA A 74 -9.37 -4.14 14.33
N PRO A 75 -10.41 -4.33 15.18
CA PRO A 75 -11.77 -4.56 14.70
C PRO A 75 -12.23 -3.40 13.82
N VAL A 76 -12.92 -3.68 12.72
CA VAL A 76 -13.41 -2.61 11.83
C VAL A 76 -14.45 -1.72 12.53
N GLU A 77 -15.12 -2.21 13.56
CA GLU A 77 -16.08 -1.46 14.38
C GLU A 77 -15.43 -0.55 15.43
N ASP A 78 -14.14 -0.76 15.76
CA ASP A 78 -13.42 0.06 16.75
C ASP A 78 -11.92 0.15 16.45
N LEU A 79 -11.52 1.18 15.73
CA LEU A 79 -10.15 1.46 15.34
C LEU A 79 -9.28 2.02 16.48
N SER A 80 -9.77 2.04 17.71
CA SER A 80 -8.94 2.35 18.89
C SER A 80 -8.31 1.11 19.52
N GLN A 81 -8.75 -0.08 19.14
CA GLN A 81 -8.33 -1.36 19.72
C GLN A 81 -7.30 -2.09 18.87
N TRP A 82 -6.17 -1.45 18.64
CA TRP A 82 -5.04 -2.07 17.92
C TRP A 82 -4.38 -3.14 18.76
N ARG A 83 -4.14 -4.30 18.13
CA ARG A 83 -3.47 -5.47 18.71
C ARG A 83 -2.24 -5.78 17.86
N ASP A 84 -1.11 -6.02 18.53
CA ASP A 84 0.09 -6.57 17.91
C ASP A 84 -0.14 -8.05 17.57
N GLU A 85 -0.04 -8.38 16.28
CA GLU A 85 -0.09 -9.75 15.79
C GLU A 85 1.30 -10.41 15.76
N GLY A 86 2.33 -9.62 16.00
CA GLY A 86 3.71 -10.09 16.03
C GLY A 86 4.42 -10.08 14.68
N PRO A 87 5.60 -10.72 14.64
CA PRO A 87 6.38 -10.85 13.41
C PRO A 87 5.70 -11.85 12.46
N LEU A 88 5.38 -11.38 11.27
CA LEU A 88 4.70 -12.15 10.25
C LEU A 88 5.64 -13.01 9.41
N PHE A 89 6.84 -12.48 9.14
CA PHE A 89 7.84 -13.15 8.33
C PHE A 89 9.26 -12.68 8.68
N ARG A 90 10.20 -13.60 8.64
CA ARG A 90 11.64 -13.40 8.72
C ARG A 90 12.34 -14.36 7.77
N HIS A 91 13.47 -13.95 7.24
CA HIS A 91 14.28 -14.82 6.39
C HIS A 91 15.74 -14.81 6.83
N PHE A 92 16.31 -16.00 7.01
CA PHE A 92 17.71 -16.19 7.36
C PHE A 92 18.42 -16.91 6.23
N ALA A 93 19.46 -16.28 5.70
CA ALA A 93 20.29 -16.89 4.66
C ALA A 93 21.73 -16.36 4.76
N TYR A 94 22.70 -17.15 4.32
CA TYR A 94 24.13 -16.81 4.34
C TYR A 94 24.68 -16.42 5.71
N GLY A 95 24.09 -16.93 6.80
CA GLY A 95 24.55 -16.67 8.16
C GLY A 95 24.02 -15.38 8.78
N GLU A 96 23.08 -14.68 8.13
CA GLU A 96 22.47 -13.44 8.61
C GLU A 96 20.96 -13.40 8.37
N TRP A 97 20.28 -12.54 9.12
CA TRP A 97 18.89 -12.22 8.89
C TRP A 97 18.76 -11.12 7.83
N ASP A 98 17.86 -11.33 6.88
CA ASP A 98 17.53 -10.29 5.91
C ASP A 98 16.85 -9.10 6.61
N THR A 99 17.17 -7.89 6.18
CA THR A 99 16.36 -6.71 6.50
C THR A 99 15.10 -6.74 5.66
N MET A 100 13.94 -6.50 6.28
CA MET A 100 12.64 -6.48 5.63
C MET A 100 12.16 -5.04 5.46
N TYR A 101 11.72 -4.71 4.23
CA TYR A 101 11.20 -3.40 3.87
C TYR A 101 9.70 -3.46 3.62
N ALA A 102 9.17 -2.45 2.94
CA ALA A 102 7.76 -2.25 2.62
C ALA A 102 7.06 -3.50 2.06
N PRO A 103 6.26 -4.21 2.85
CA PRO A 103 5.56 -5.42 2.43
C PRO A 103 4.16 -5.12 1.90
N ASP A 104 3.57 -6.09 1.20
CA ASP A 104 2.12 -6.14 0.96
C ASP A 104 1.56 -7.53 1.27
N LEU A 105 0.28 -7.57 1.60
CA LEU A 105 -0.47 -8.78 1.91
C LEU A 105 -1.83 -8.75 1.21
N VAL A 106 -2.12 -9.77 0.41
CA VAL A 106 -3.43 -9.91 -0.24
C VAL A 106 -4.05 -11.28 0.00
N ALA A 107 -5.36 -11.36 -0.14
CA ALA A 107 -6.10 -12.61 -0.12
C ALA A 107 -6.69 -12.90 -1.49
N VAL A 108 -6.65 -14.17 -1.89
CA VAL A 108 -7.33 -14.66 -3.09
C VAL A 108 -8.26 -15.81 -2.72
N VAL A 109 -9.39 -15.90 -3.41
CA VAL A 109 -10.28 -17.06 -3.33
C VAL A 109 -10.28 -17.71 -4.70
N ASN A 110 -9.62 -18.85 -4.81
CA ASN A 110 -9.65 -19.62 -6.04
C ASN A 110 -10.99 -20.36 -6.15
N ARG A 111 -11.81 -19.98 -7.12
CA ARG A 111 -13.17 -20.51 -7.29
C ARG A 111 -13.18 -21.99 -7.65
N GLN A 112 -12.18 -22.50 -8.39
CA GLN A 112 -12.10 -23.92 -8.76
C GLN A 112 -11.87 -24.82 -7.55
N THR A 113 -11.04 -24.36 -6.61
CA THR A 113 -10.67 -25.15 -5.45
C THR A 113 -11.49 -24.79 -4.19
N GLY A 114 -12.18 -23.65 -4.21
CA GLY A 114 -12.87 -23.09 -3.05
C GLY A 114 -11.93 -22.62 -1.94
N LYS A 115 -10.62 -22.64 -2.17
CA LYS A 115 -9.62 -22.28 -1.16
C LYS A 115 -9.40 -20.78 -1.14
N LYS A 116 -9.40 -20.23 0.08
CA LYS A 116 -8.89 -18.89 0.36
C LYS A 116 -7.43 -19.00 0.77
N GLU A 117 -6.57 -18.23 0.15
CA GLU A 117 -5.14 -18.20 0.40
C GLU A 117 -4.69 -16.76 0.59
N TYR A 118 -3.67 -16.57 1.43
CA TYR A 118 -3.06 -15.27 1.68
C TYR A 118 -1.66 -15.26 1.10
N TRP A 119 -1.31 -14.14 0.45
CA TRP A 119 -0.04 -13.97 -0.25
C TRP A 119 0.66 -12.75 0.30
N LEU A 120 1.83 -12.98 0.89
CA LEU A 120 2.69 -11.95 1.47
C LEU A 120 3.86 -11.69 0.54
N TYR A 121 4.13 -10.41 0.31
CA TYR A 121 5.24 -9.87 -0.49
C TYR A 121 6.15 -9.09 0.46
N PRO A 122 7.11 -9.74 1.14
CA PRO A 122 7.78 -9.17 2.30
C PRO A 122 8.92 -8.21 1.99
N HIS A 123 9.28 -7.98 0.72
CA HIS A 123 10.39 -7.15 0.26
C HIS A 123 11.66 -7.36 1.11
N SER A 124 12.39 -8.43 0.84
CA SER A 124 13.67 -8.69 1.49
C SER A 124 14.79 -7.82 0.89
N ARG A 125 15.65 -7.20 1.70
CA ARG A 125 16.90 -6.58 1.23
C ARG A 125 17.94 -7.61 0.79
N GLY A 126 17.75 -8.88 1.12
CA GLY A 126 18.70 -9.94 0.76
C GLY A 126 18.93 -9.99 -0.75
N TRP A 127 20.18 -9.82 -1.17
CA TRP A 127 20.56 -9.88 -2.58
C TRP A 127 20.02 -11.14 -3.25
N ARG A 128 19.37 -11.00 -4.41
CA ARG A 128 18.65 -12.07 -5.14
C ARG A 128 17.36 -12.57 -4.48
N ARG A 129 16.95 -12.02 -3.33
CA ARG A 129 15.72 -12.40 -2.63
C ARG A 129 14.70 -11.26 -2.50
N VAL A 130 14.96 -10.13 -3.13
CA VAL A 130 14.11 -8.92 -3.05
C VAL A 130 12.66 -9.27 -3.34
N GLY A 131 12.39 -9.97 -4.42
CA GLY A 131 11.05 -10.37 -4.84
C GLY A 131 10.55 -11.67 -4.21
N THR A 132 10.93 -12.00 -2.98
CA THR A 132 10.37 -13.15 -2.26
C THR A 132 8.86 -13.02 -2.17
N VAL A 133 8.16 -14.13 -2.45
CA VAL A 133 6.70 -14.25 -2.32
C VAL A 133 6.41 -15.42 -1.41
N CYS A 134 5.51 -15.20 -0.45
CA CYS A 134 5.13 -16.20 0.52
C CYS A 134 3.63 -16.49 0.46
N ARG A 135 3.23 -17.70 0.84
CA ARG A 135 1.84 -18.10 0.93
C ARG A 135 1.50 -18.60 2.33
N GLY A 136 0.32 -18.25 2.82
CA GLY A 136 -0.19 -18.70 4.12
C GLY A 136 -1.68 -19.00 4.09
N PRO A 137 -2.16 -19.77 5.09
CA PRO A 137 -3.58 -20.13 5.21
C PRO A 137 -4.43 -19.05 5.90
N ARG A 138 -3.80 -18.12 6.60
CA ARG A 138 -4.44 -17.09 7.45
C ARG A 138 -3.78 -15.73 7.20
N PRO A 139 -4.45 -14.60 7.48
CA PRO A 139 -3.85 -13.28 7.36
C PRO A 139 -2.66 -13.06 8.30
N ASP A 140 -2.66 -13.70 9.46
CA ASP A 140 -1.62 -13.69 10.48
C ASP A 140 -0.61 -14.86 10.35
N GLY A 141 -0.63 -15.56 9.20
CA GLY A 141 0.30 -16.63 8.86
C GLY A 141 -0.04 -18.02 9.41
N PRO A 142 0.94 -18.92 9.53
CA PRO A 142 2.34 -18.74 9.10
C PRO A 142 2.49 -18.64 7.58
N PHE A 143 3.52 -17.90 7.16
CA PHE A 143 3.85 -17.72 5.74
C PHE A 143 5.09 -18.50 5.33
N THR A 144 5.00 -19.16 4.17
CA THR A 144 6.10 -19.96 3.61
C THR A 144 6.47 -19.43 2.24
N PRO A 145 7.76 -19.16 1.95
CA PRO A 145 8.22 -18.78 0.62
C PRO A 145 7.84 -19.81 -0.45
N VAL A 146 7.41 -19.32 -1.62
CA VAL A 146 6.99 -20.19 -2.74
C VAL A 146 7.86 -20.01 -3.99
N ASN A 147 8.67 -18.96 -4.04
CA ASN A 147 9.49 -18.63 -5.21
C ASN A 147 10.99 -18.55 -4.89
N LEU A 148 11.44 -19.20 -3.84
CA LEU A 148 12.87 -19.34 -3.55
C LEU A 148 13.39 -20.68 -4.08
N THR A 149 14.69 -20.70 -4.40
CA THR A 149 15.42 -21.93 -4.66
C THR A 149 15.40 -22.87 -3.44
N PRO A 150 15.61 -24.18 -3.59
CA PRO A 150 15.53 -25.12 -2.48
C PRO A 150 16.45 -24.80 -1.29
N ASP A 151 17.55 -24.12 -1.53
CA ASP A 151 18.48 -23.66 -0.49
C ASP A 151 18.08 -22.31 0.15
N GLY A 152 16.98 -21.69 -0.33
CA GLY A 152 16.45 -20.44 0.17
C GLY A 152 17.28 -19.20 -0.16
N THR A 153 18.25 -19.30 -1.06
CA THR A 153 19.26 -18.26 -1.25
C THR A 153 18.94 -17.24 -2.32
N GLN A 154 18.00 -17.53 -3.21
CA GLN A 154 17.60 -16.63 -4.30
C GLN A 154 16.18 -16.93 -4.79
N CYS A 155 15.56 -15.92 -5.42
CA CYS A 155 14.30 -16.12 -6.14
C CYS A 155 14.54 -17.02 -7.39
N VAL A 156 13.54 -17.85 -7.71
CA VAL A 156 13.56 -18.67 -8.92
C VAL A 156 13.49 -17.80 -10.17
N GLU A 157 13.95 -18.35 -11.28
CA GLU A 157 13.83 -17.71 -12.59
C GLU A 157 12.36 -17.38 -12.92
N GLY A 158 12.14 -16.22 -13.55
CA GLY A 158 10.79 -15.72 -13.91
C GLY A 158 10.08 -14.90 -12.84
N SER A 159 10.63 -14.79 -11.64
CA SER A 159 10.20 -13.81 -10.66
C SER A 159 10.84 -12.46 -10.97
N LEU A 160 10.03 -11.46 -11.38
CA LEU A 160 10.50 -10.12 -11.72
C LEU A 160 10.19 -9.11 -10.61
N ILE A 161 9.49 -9.53 -9.55
CA ILE A 161 9.12 -8.67 -8.42
C ILE A 161 10.39 -8.13 -7.77
N ASP A 162 10.39 -6.83 -7.50
CA ASP A 162 11.51 -6.11 -6.93
C ASP A 162 11.00 -5.12 -5.87
N PHE A 163 11.61 -4.01 -5.71
CA PHE A 163 11.53 -3.01 -4.67
C PHE A 163 10.10 -2.51 -4.37
N ASP A 164 9.67 -2.55 -3.10
CA ASP A 164 8.37 -2.11 -2.58
C ASP A 164 7.17 -2.66 -3.36
N PRO A 165 7.02 -3.97 -3.44
CA PRO A 165 5.93 -4.56 -4.20
C PRO A 165 4.58 -4.33 -3.54
N SER A 166 3.58 -4.04 -4.37
CA SER A 166 2.18 -4.12 -3.96
C SER A 166 1.36 -4.91 -4.96
N VAL A 167 0.28 -5.52 -4.49
CA VAL A 167 -0.57 -6.36 -5.32
C VAL A 167 -2.02 -5.92 -5.24
N PHE A 168 -2.64 -5.81 -6.38
CA PHE A 168 -4.07 -5.60 -6.51
C PHE A 168 -4.74 -6.87 -7.03
N VAL A 169 -5.78 -7.32 -6.33
CA VAL A 169 -6.60 -8.47 -6.71
C VAL A 169 -7.95 -7.98 -7.17
N GLU A 170 -8.27 -8.24 -8.42
CA GLU A 170 -9.53 -7.90 -9.07
C GLU A 170 -10.44 -9.13 -9.12
N PRO A 171 -11.63 -9.11 -8.50
CA PRO A 171 -12.60 -10.20 -8.63
C PRO A 171 -13.10 -10.35 -10.08
N VAL A 172 -13.34 -11.58 -10.52
CA VAL A 172 -13.91 -11.89 -11.83
C VAL A 172 -15.22 -12.62 -11.65
N ASP A 173 -16.34 -11.91 -11.84
CA ASP A 173 -17.69 -12.46 -11.63
C ASP A 173 -18.46 -12.71 -12.92
N ASP A 174 -18.01 -12.18 -14.07
CA ASP A 174 -18.63 -12.49 -15.36
C ASP A 174 -18.34 -13.94 -15.75
N LYS A 175 -19.39 -14.74 -15.85
CA LYS A 175 -19.32 -16.15 -16.24
C LYS A 175 -18.76 -16.39 -17.65
N LYS A 176 -18.75 -15.36 -18.48
CA LYS A 176 -18.18 -15.43 -19.85
C LYS A 176 -16.71 -15.09 -19.88
N ASP A 177 -16.18 -14.56 -18.77
CA ASP A 177 -14.77 -14.21 -18.69
C ASP A 177 -13.91 -15.48 -18.60
N LYS A 178 -12.77 -15.47 -19.32
CA LYS A 178 -11.80 -16.58 -19.32
C LYS A 178 -11.27 -16.93 -17.92
N ASP A 179 -11.27 -15.95 -17.00
CA ASP A 179 -10.78 -16.09 -15.64
C ASP A 179 -11.87 -16.38 -14.61
N TYR A 180 -13.11 -16.56 -15.07
CA TYR A 180 -14.22 -16.88 -14.16
C TYR A 180 -13.95 -18.11 -13.29
N ALA A 181 -13.32 -19.13 -13.85
CA ALA A 181 -12.98 -20.36 -13.13
C ALA A 181 -11.95 -20.09 -12.01
N THR A 182 -10.94 -19.26 -12.27
CA THR A 182 -9.99 -18.81 -11.24
C THR A 182 -10.66 -17.91 -10.22
N GLY A 183 -11.55 -17.02 -10.67
CA GLY A 183 -12.34 -16.11 -9.84
C GLY A 183 -11.69 -14.76 -9.59
N TYR A 184 -10.46 -14.56 -10.05
CA TYR A 184 -9.73 -13.29 -9.88
C TYR A 184 -8.66 -13.11 -10.96
N ARG A 185 -8.21 -11.86 -11.11
CA ARG A 185 -6.92 -11.44 -11.68
C ARG A 185 -6.10 -10.77 -10.60
N ALA A 186 -4.80 -10.84 -10.73
CA ALA A 186 -3.90 -10.15 -9.81
C ALA A 186 -2.86 -9.36 -10.62
N TYR A 187 -2.52 -8.19 -10.11
CA TYR A 187 -1.55 -7.28 -10.72
C TYR A 187 -0.53 -6.87 -9.68
N VAL A 188 0.73 -6.85 -10.04
CA VAL A 188 1.82 -6.39 -9.17
C VAL A 188 2.40 -5.07 -9.68
N TYR A 189 2.78 -4.21 -8.75
CA TYR A 189 3.40 -2.91 -8.97
C TYR A 189 4.60 -2.80 -8.05
N TYR A 190 5.73 -2.32 -8.55
CA TYR A 190 6.95 -2.18 -7.76
C TYR A 190 7.92 -1.18 -8.39
N GLY A 191 8.97 -0.81 -7.65
CA GLY A 191 10.13 -0.10 -8.17
C GLY A 191 10.53 1.13 -7.38
N PHE A 192 11.84 1.41 -7.43
CA PHE A 192 12.49 2.56 -6.84
C PHE A 192 13.02 3.48 -7.93
N LYS A 193 12.49 4.70 -8.04
CA LYS A 193 12.79 5.64 -9.14
C LYS A 193 12.63 5.00 -10.53
N HIS A 194 11.81 4.00 -10.58
CA HIS A 194 11.43 3.22 -11.74
C HIS A 194 10.13 2.52 -11.40
N SER A 195 9.13 2.62 -12.22
CA SER A 195 7.83 1.99 -11.95
C SER A 195 7.60 0.83 -12.91
N THR A 196 7.37 -0.37 -12.38
CA THR A 196 7.05 -1.57 -13.16
C THR A 196 5.73 -2.17 -12.69
N ALA A 197 4.92 -2.64 -13.65
CA ALA A 197 3.67 -3.32 -13.35
C ALA A 197 3.40 -4.45 -14.36
N TYR A 198 2.76 -5.52 -13.91
CA TYR A 198 2.27 -6.58 -14.79
C TYR A 198 1.17 -7.40 -14.14
N GLU A 199 0.46 -8.17 -14.97
CA GLU A 199 -0.51 -9.15 -14.51
C GLU A 199 0.21 -10.42 -14.03
N LEU A 200 -0.08 -10.84 -12.80
CA LEU A 200 0.48 -12.03 -12.19
C LEU A 200 -0.16 -13.32 -12.74
N ASP A 201 0.64 -14.35 -12.91
CA ASP A 201 0.13 -15.69 -13.17
C ASP A 201 -0.58 -16.22 -11.90
N PRO A 202 -1.90 -16.46 -11.94
CA PRO A 202 -2.66 -16.88 -10.77
C PRO A 202 -2.26 -18.26 -10.24
N ARG A 203 -1.46 -19.02 -10.99
CA ARG A 203 -0.97 -20.34 -10.57
C ARG A 203 0.15 -20.24 -9.54
N ASN A 204 0.87 -19.13 -9.51
CA ASN A 204 2.06 -18.99 -8.67
C ASN A 204 2.20 -17.61 -7.98
N MET A 205 1.48 -16.59 -8.48
CA MET A 205 1.41 -15.24 -7.90
C MET A 205 2.77 -14.49 -7.86
N TYR A 206 3.75 -14.89 -8.64
CA TYR A 206 5.04 -14.18 -8.74
C TYR A 206 5.53 -13.99 -10.18
N ALA A 207 5.14 -14.85 -11.12
CA ALA A 207 5.57 -14.75 -12.51
C ALA A 207 4.61 -13.86 -13.31
N VAL A 208 5.12 -13.34 -14.43
CA VAL A 208 4.29 -12.67 -15.44
C VAL A 208 3.29 -13.66 -16.01
N ARG A 209 2.03 -13.27 -16.10
CA ARG A 209 1.01 -14.10 -16.71
C ARG A 209 1.32 -14.34 -18.20
N PRO A 210 1.31 -15.59 -18.67
CA PRO A 210 1.56 -15.89 -20.08
C PRO A 210 0.62 -15.13 -21.03
N GLY A 211 1.20 -14.44 -22.02
CA GLY A 211 0.47 -13.66 -23.01
C GLY A 211 0.06 -12.26 -22.56
N THR A 212 0.58 -11.78 -21.44
CA THR A 212 0.48 -10.38 -21.01
C THR A 212 1.84 -9.69 -21.06
N GLU A 213 1.82 -8.36 -20.97
CA GLU A 213 3.02 -7.52 -21.09
C GLU A 213 3.48 -7.04 -19.72
N VAL A 214 4.79 -6.75 -19.62
CA VAL A 214 5.39 -5.99 -18.53
C VAL A 214 5.39 -4.52 -18.92
N HIS A 215 4.82 -3.69 -18.05
CA HIS A 215 4.72 -2.24 -18.23
C HIS A 215 5.81 -1.55 -17.41
N ASP A 216 6.97 -1.35 -18.02
CA ASP A 216 8.03 -0.55 -17.42
C ASP A 216 7.71 0.93 -17.55
N TYR A 217 8.05 1.70 -16.51
CA TYR A 217 7.77 3.13 -16.42
C TYR A 217 6.27 3.44 -16.61
N PHE A 218 5.41 2.66 -16.00
CA PHE A 218 3.96 2.89 -16.09
C PHE A 218 3.54 4.24 -15.48
N LEU A 219 4.31 4.77 -14.51
CA LEU A 219 4.29 6.15 -14.06
C LEU A 219 5.66 6.79 -14.30
N PRO A 220 5.71 8.08 -14.71
CA PRO A 220 6.94 8.84 -14.80
C PRO A 220 7.59 9.00 -13.43
N ALA A 221 8.80 8.47 -13.27
CA ALA A 221 9.57 8.54 -12.04
C ALA A 221 10.49 9.76 -12.02
N SER A 222 10.79 10.28 -10.84
CA SER A 222 11.59 11.49 -10.65
C SER A 222 12.77 11.27 -9.70
N HIS A 223 13.90 11.95 -9.99
CA HIS A 223 15.04 12.07 -9.07
C HIS A 223 14.80 13.12 -8.00
N SER A 224 14.06 14.16 -8.36
CA SER A 224 13.59 15.26 -7.52
C SER A 224 12.33 15.83 -8.15
N TYR A 225 11.67 16.76 -7.48
CA TYR A 225 10.45 17.36 -8.00
C TYR A 225 10.64 17.92 -9.43
N GLY A 226 9.86 17.40 -10.36
CA GLY A 226 9.89 17.81 -11.77
C GLY A 226 11.10 17.33 -12.59
N VAL A 227 12.04 16.57 -12.00
CA VAL A 227 13.23 16.06 -12.69
C VAL A 227 13.09 14.55 -12.89
N LEU A 228 12.83 14.14 -14.12
CA LEU A 228 12.59 12.73 -14.47
C LEU A 228 13.86 11.87 -14.35
N CYS A 229 13.67 10.64 -13.91
CA CYS A 229 14.69 9.57 -13.92
C CYS A 229 14.85 8.93 -15.29
N ASP A 230 13.83 9.02 -16.12
CA ASP A 230 13.73 8.26 -17.35
C ASP A 230 14.66 8.77 -18.44
N PRO A 231 15.07 7.89 -19.37
CA PRO A 231 15.89 8.29 -20.50
C PRO A 231 15.27 9.48 -21.28
N PRO A 232 16.09 10.41 -21.73
CA PRO A 232 15.60 11.52 -22.57
C PRO A 232 14.84 11.01 -23.80
N GLY A 233 13.71 11.65 -24.10
CA GLY A 233 12.89 11.33 -25.27
C GLY A 233 12.00 10.09 -25.12
N ARG A 234 11.89 9.52 -23.91
CA ARG A 234 10.92 8.45 -23.67
C ARG A 234 9.49 8.95 -23.87
N ASP A 235 8.76 8.25 -24.68
CA ASP A 235 7.32 8.45 -24.79
C ASP A 235 6.60 7.75 -23.62
N TYR A 236 5.58 8.40 -23.11
CA TYR A 236 4.68 7.86 -22.10
C TYR A 236 3.28 7.73 -22.69
N PRO A 237 3.02 6.67 -23.47
CA PRO A 237 1.70 6.49 -24.09
C PRO A 237 0.58 6.38 -23.07
N ALA A 238 0.91 6.06 -21.83
CA ALA A 238 -0.03 6.01 -20.72
C ALA A 238 -0.46 7.40 -20.21
N LEU A 239 0.21 8.48 -20.60
CA LEU A 239 -0.19 9.85 -20.22
C LEU A 239 -1.43 10.28 -21.02
N MET A 240 -2.44 10.72 -20.31
CA MET A 240 -3.65 11.27 -20.91
C MET A 240 -3.39 12.69 -21.44
N ALA A 241 -4.17 13.14 -22.41
CA ALA A 241 -4.09 14.50 -22.93
C ALA A 241 -4.10 15.55 -21.80
N GLY A 242 -3.19 16.50 -21.85
CA GLY A 242 -3.01 17.55 -20.86
C GLY A 242 -2.19 17.18 -19.62
N GLN A 243 -1.74 15.92 -19.51
CA GLN A 243 -0.84 15.50 -18.43
C GLN A 243 0.62 15.65 -18.86
N LYS A 244 1.45 16.05 -17.91
CA LYS A 244 2.91 16.15 -18.09
C LYS A 244 3.61 15.08 -17.25
N PRO A 245 4.75 14.54 -17.71
CA PRO A 245 5.53 13.61 -16.91
C PRO A 245 5.81 14.11 -15.49
N GLY A 246 6.16 15.39 -15.33
CA GLY A 246 6.41 16.01 -14.02
C GLY A 246 5.21 16.15 -13.10
N ASP A 247 3.99 15.87 -13.56
CA ASP A 247 2.79 15.92 -12.70
C ASP A 247 2.76 14.73 -11.73
N PHE A 248 3.46 13.64 -12.04
CA PHE A 248 3.46 12.43 -11.21
C PHE A 248 4.50 12.49 -10.09
N ASN A 249 5.76 12.81 -10.40
CA ASN A 249 6.86 12.84 -9.44
C ASN A 249 7.00 11.53 -8.62
N PHE A 250 6.80 10.39 -9.28
CA PHE A 250 6.86 9.07 -8.65
C PHE A 250 8.25 8.81 -8.07
N PHE A 251 8.30 8.21 -6.88
CA PHE A 251 9.53 7.81 -6.22
C PHE A 251 9.54 6.29 -5.96
N GLU A 252 8.55 5.76 -5.22
CA GLU A 252 8.45 4.34 -4.84
C GLU A 252 7.06 4.00 -4.27
N ALA A 253 6.89 2.78 -3.76
CA ALA A 253 5.79 2.35 -2.88
C ALA A 253 4.38 2.55 -3.46
N SER A 254 4.13 1.94 -4.61
CA SER A 254 2.79 1.94 -5.21
C SER A 254 1.81 1.11 -4.39
N SER A 255 0.60 1.59 -4.19
CA SER A 255 -0.53 0.83 -3.64
C SER A 255 -1.82 1.17 -4.36
N ILE A 256 -2.58 0.15 -4.76
CA ILE A 256 -3.80 0.33 -5.56
C ILE A 256 -5.05 -0.09 -4.78
N ARG A 257 -6.13 0.71 -4.97
CA ARG A 257 -7.50 0.35 -4.59
C ARG A 257 -8.47 0.72 -5.70
N GLN A 258 -9.55 -0.04 -5.77
CA GLN A 258 -10.69 0.37 -6.57
C GLN A 258 -11.59 1.29 -5.73
N VAL A 259 -11.84 2.50 -6.21
CA VAL A 259 -12.69 3.51 -5.55
C VAL A 259 -13.83 3.85 -6.51
N GLY A 260 -15.00 3.33 -6.24
CA GLY A 260 -16.12 3.41 -7.18
C GLY A 260 -15.79 2.70 -8.49
N ASN A 261 -15.83 3.44 -9.60
CA ASN A 261 -15.51 2.92 -10.94
C ASN A 261 -14.08 3.28 -11.40
N LYS A 262 -13.21 3.72 -10.49
CA LYS A 262 -11.82 4.09 -10.80
C LYS A 262 -10.85 3.22 -10.04
N TYR A 263 -9.70 3.00 -10.62
CA TYR A 263 -8.54 2.48 -9.95
C TYR A 263 -7.72 3.67 -9.46
N VAL A 264 -7.43 3.70 -8.16
CA VAL A 264 -6.67 4.76 -7.51
C VAL A 264 -5.37 4.17 -6.99
N MET A 265 -4.27 4.68 -7.49
CA MET A 265 -2.92 4.34 -7.06
C MET A 265 -2.40 5.44 -6.15
N VAL A 266 -1.98 5.08 -4.96
CA VAL A 266 -1.22 5.94 -4.04
C VAL A 266 0.23 5.52 -4.10
N PHE A 267 1.14 6.47 -4.03
CA PHE A 267 2.58 6.21 -4.10
C PHE A 267 3.38 7.28 -3.36
N SER A 268 4.58 6.93 -2.91
CA SER A 268 5.56 7.87 -2.40
C SER A 268 6.10 8.71 -3.55
N GLY A 269 6.16 10.01 -3.35
CA GLY A 269 6.62 10.93 -4.37
C GLY A 269 7.18 12.22 -3.79
N TYR A 270 7.72 13.05 -4.69
CA TYR A 270 8.30 14.31 -4.26
C TYR A 270 7.22 15.34 -3.94
N SER A 271 7.41 16.01 -2.78
CA SER A 271 6.68 17.23 -2.42
C SER A 271 7.12 18.38 -3.34
N GLY A 272 6.21 19.29 -3.61
CA GLY A 272 6.48 20.45 -4.42
C GLY A 272 6.99 21.66 -3.62
N PRO A 273 7.29 22.77 -4.32
CA PRO A 273 7.74 24.01 -3.73
C PRO A 273 6.59 24.90 -3.21
N GLU A 274 5.36 24.40 -3.12
CA GLU A 274 4.13 25.18 -2.90
C GLU A 274 4.16 26.03 -1.62
N TYR A 275 4.96 25.59 -0.63
CA TYR A 275 5.05 26.26 0.66
C TYR A 275 6.36 27.03 0.86
N GLY A 276 7.17 27.19 -0.20
CA GLY A 276 8.52 27.77 -0.07
C GLY A 276 9.52 26.84 0.64
N LEU A 277 9.12 25.59 0.90
CA LEU A 277 9.97 24.58 1.51
C LEU A 277 10.73 23.78 0.43
N GLY A 278 11.86 23.21 0.81
CA GLY A 278 12.61 22.32 -0.08
C GLY A 278 11.79 21.10 -0.50
N SER A 279 12.06 20.59 -1.70
CA SER A 279 11.41 19.38 -2.21
C SER A 279 12.14 18.13 -1.73
N THR A 280 11.39 17.19 -1.17
CA THR A 280 11.87 15.88 -0.72
C THR A 280 10.82 14.80 -1.05
N ASN A 281 11.13 13.52 -0.86
CA ASN A 281 10.17 12.41 -1.02
C ASN A 281 9.19 12.31 0.17
N SER A 282 8.61 13.41 0.58
CA SER A 282 7.75 13.54 1.76
C SER A 282 6.26 13.64 1.42
N ALA A 283 5.86 13.33 0.20
CA ALA A 283 4.46 13.38 -0.20
C ALA A 283 3.93 11.99 -0.54
N LEU A 284 2.73 11.67 -0.05
CA LEU A 284 1.89 10.72 -0.74
C LEU A 284 1.21 11.43 -1.89
N ARG A 285 1.41 10.90 -3.07
CA ARG A 285 0.75 11.34 -4.29
C ARG A 285 -0.21 10.27 -4.76
N TYR A 286 -1.11 10.63 -5.67
CA TYR A 286 -2.00 9.64 -6.25
C TYR A 286 -2.19 9.85 -7.74
N ALA A 287 -2.52 8.76 -8.40
CA ALA A 287 -2.99 8.72 -9.77
C ALA A 287 -4.26 7.88 -9.84
N TYR A 288 -5.03 8.09 -10.89
CA TYR A 288 -6.24 7.31 -11.12
C TYR A 288 -6.39 6.93 -12.60
N GLY A 289 -7.06 5.82 -12.84
CA GLY A 289 -7.28 5.28 -14.18
C GLY A 289 -8.58 4.50 -14.29
N ASP A 290 -8.85 4.01 -15.49
CA ASP A 290 -10.04 3.23 -15.81
C ASP A 290 -9.75 1.71 -15.84
N SER A 291 -8.48 1.32 -15.69
CA SER A 291 -8.08 -0.08 -15.58
C SER A 291 -6.91 -0.23 -14.59
N PRO A 292 -6.64 -1.45 -14.09
CA PRO A 292 -5.53 -1.71 -13.17
C PRO A 292 -4.15 -1.34 -13.75
N LEU A 293 -3.99 -1.40 -15.05
CA LEU A 293 -2.73 -1.05 -15.74
C LEU A 293 -2.76 0.33 -16.40
N GLY A 294 -3.75 1.16 -16.07
CA GLY A 294 -3.89 2.51 -16.61
C GLY A 294 -4.70 2.57 -17.91
N PRO A 295 -4.55 3.63 -18.73
CA PRO A 295 -3.62 4.75 -18.52
C PRO A 295 -3.95 5.59 -17.30
N TRP A 296 -2.91 6.15 -16.68
CA TRP A 296 -2.98 6.87 -15.43
C TRP A 296 -3.07 8.38 -15.62
N ARG A 297 -3.88 9.02 -14.76
CA ARG A 297 -3.97 10.47 -14.65
C ARG A 297 -3.53 10.89 -13.26
N SER A 298 -2.63 11.87 -13.17
CA SER A 298 -2.21 12.43 -11.87
C SER A 298 -3.37 13.10 -11.15
N GLY A 299 -3.53 12.80 -9.86
CA GLY A 299 -4.44 13.50 -8.96
C GLY A 299 -3.73 14.51 -8.06
N GLY A 300 -2.39 14.57 -8.12
CA GLY A 300 -1.60 15.50 -7.32
C GLY A 300 -1.16 14.91 -5.97
N VAL A 301 -1.09 15.75 -4.95
CA VAL A 301 -0.67 15.40 -3.60
C VAL A 301 -1.88 14.99 -2.78
N LEU A 302 -1.81 13.83 -2.14
CA LEU A 302 -2.82 13.34 -1.19
C LEU A 302 -2.49 13.76 0.24
N VAL A 303 -1.21 13.57 0.65
CA VAL A 303 -0.71 13.96 1.97
C VAL A 303 0.68 14.57 1.79
N ASP A 304 0.93 15.69 2.45
CA ASP A 304 2.27 16.23 2.66
C ASP A 304 2.69 15.93 4.10
N SER A 305 3.60 14.97 4.27
CA SER A 305 4.02 14.51 5.59
C SER A 305 4.93 15.49 6.33
N ARG A 306 5.39 16.57 5.67
CA ARG A 306 6.14 17.64 6.34
C ARG A 306 5.35 18.30 7.48
N GLY A 307 4.01 18.16 7.47
CA GLY A 307 3.17 18.77 8.48
C GLY A 307 3.36 20.27 8.52
N VAL A 308 3.07 20.94 7.38
CA VAL A 308 3.32 22.37 7.18
C VAL A 308 2.50 23.20 8.16
N VAL A 309 3.15 24.04 8.94
CA VAL A 309 2.56 24.91 9.95
C VAL A 309 3.15 26.31 9.86
N LEU A 310 2.49 27.31 10.45
CA LEU A 310 3.09 28.62 10.66
C LEU A 310 4.23 28.55 11.69
N SER A 311 5.31 29.30 11.44
CA SER A 311 6.36 29.54 12.41
C SER A 311 5.80 30.19 13.69
N GLU A 312 6.53 30.14 14.79
CA GLU A 312 6.09 30.70 16.07
C GLU A 312 5.76 32.21 16.00
N ASP A 313 6.47 32.95 15.18
CA ASP A 313 6.21 34.37 14.92
C ASP A 313 5.11 34.63 13.89
N GLY A 314 4.53 33.57 13.30
CA GLY A 314 3.46 33.64 12.30
C GLY A 314 3.89 34.23 10.94
N SER A 315 5.19 34.37 10.67
CA SER A 315 5.70 35.06 9.49
C SER A 315 5.93 34.14 8.28
N THR A 316 6.23 32.85 8.52
CA THR A 316 6.59 31.90 7.46
C THR A 316 5.98 30.53 7.69
N LEU A 317 5.90 29.74 6.63
CA LEU A 317 5.53 28.32 6.71
C LEU A 317 6.80 27.50 6.98
N VAL A 318 6.71 26.55 7.89
CA VAL A 318 7.79 25.64 8.27
C VAL A 318 7.30 24.20 8.32
N ALA A 319 8.21 23.25 8.14
CA ALA A 319 7.94 21.85 8.35
C ALA A 319 7.96 21.51 9.85
N SER A 320 6.91 20.87 10.35
CA SER A 320 6.83 20.40 11.74
C SER A 320 7.38 18.98 11.94
N ASN A 321 7.67 18.26 10.85
CA ASN A 321 8.20 16.90 10.87
C ASN A 321 9.41 16.81 9.92
N ALA A 322 10.20 15.75 10.08
CA ALA A 322 11.24 15.42 9.12
C ALA A 322 10.63 15.23 7.72
N ALA A 323 11.34 15.72 6.72
CA ALA A 323 10.79 15.90 5.38
C ALA A 323 11.33 14.85 4.40
N HIS A 324 11.09 13.56 4.67
CA HIS A 324 11.47 12.47 3.77
C HIS A 324 10.72 11.19 4.07
N ASN A 325 10.78 10.25 3.13
CA ASN A 325 10.41 8.84 3.25
C ASN A 325 9.00 8.63 3.80
N THR A 326 7.99 9.00 3.04
CA THR A 326 6.59 8.81 3.40
C THR A 326 5.98 7.72 2.53
N HIS A 327 5.59 6.62 3.15
CA HIS A 327 4.77 5.59 2.52
C HIS A 327 3.36 5.59 3.10
N GLY A 328 2.44 5.00 2.35
CA GLY A 328 1.06 4.82 2.81
C GLY A 328 0.13 4.33 1.72
N SER A 329 -1.10 4.09 2.12
CA SER A 329 -2.12 3.52 1.26
C SER A 329 -3.52 3.96 1.68
N LEU A 330 -4.50 3.54 0.88
CA LEU A 330 -5.92 3.73 1.15
C LEU A 330 -6.56 2.43 1.63
N GLN A 331 -7.53 2.53 2.53
CA GLN A 331 -8.41 1.42 2.86
C GLN A 331 -9.82 1.91 3.19
N GLU A 332 -10.82 1.26 2.60
CA GLU A 332 -12.20 1.44 2.99
C GLU A 332 -12.52 0.57 4.21
N ILE A 333 -13.08 1.19 5.24
CA ILE A 333 -13.49 0.52 6.48
C ILE A 333 -14.89 0.99 6.80
N ASN A 334 -15.87 0.09 6.80
CA ASN A 334 -17.29 0.40 7.06
C ASN A 334 -17.86 1.54 6.20
N GLY A 335 -17.50 1.59 4.91
CA GLY A 335 -17.99 2.61 3.98
C GLY A 335 -17.26 3.96 4.07
N GLN A 336 -16.25 4.07 4.92
CA GLN A 336 -15.40 5.26 5.04
C GLN A 336 -13.99 4.95 4.53
N TRP A 337 -13.46 5.81 3.65
CA TRP A 337 -12.08 5.74 3.19
C TRP A 337 -11.12 6.39 4.19
N TYR A 338 -10.03 5.72 4.47
CA TYR A 338 -8.94 6.18 5.32
C TYR A 338 -7.63 6.18 4.55
N VAL A 339 -6.77 7.15 4.85
CA VAL A 339 -5.39 7.20 4.39
C VAL A 339 -4.52 6.77 5.55
N PHE A 340 -3.81 5.66 5.39
CA PHE A 340 -2.80 5.19 6.32
C PHE A 340 -1.44 5.64 5.81
N TYR A 341 -0.63 6.27 6.64
CA TYR A 341 0.71 6.70 6.26
C TYR A 341 1.59 6.86 7.49
N HIS A 342 2.91 6.82 7.29
CA HIS A 342 3.85 7.11 8.33
C HIS A 342 4.50 8.48 8.15
N ARG A 343 5.07 8.99 9.23
CA ARG A 343 5.92 10.18 9.27
C ARG A 343 7.21 9.83 9.99
N PRO A 344 8.38 10.19 9.47
CA PRO A 344 9.61 10.12 10.24
C PRO A 344 9.50 10.96 11.52
N PRO A 345 10.02 10.50 12.66
CA PRO A 345 10.03 11.28 13.90
C PRO A 345 10.89 12.54 13.74
N ARG A 346 10.62 13.56 14.56
CA ARG A 346 11.49 14.75 14.64
C ARG A 346 12.90 14.33 15.04
N GLY A 347 13.90 14.76 14.28
CA GLY A 347 15.31 14.47 14.57
C GLY A 347 15.94 13.42 13.66
N PHE A 348 15.17 12.76 12.79
CA PHE A 348 15.71 12.01 11.66
C PHE A 348 15.84 12.97 10.47
N GLY A 349 17.01 13.50 10.26
CA GLY A 349 17.30 14.39 9.15
C GLY A 349 18.76 14.77 9.14
#